data_8ee8e5ce895c899806f214c7ad19290d
#
_entry.id   8ee8e5ce895c899806f214c7ad19290d
#
_cell.length_a   1.000
_cell.length_b   1.000
_cell.length_c   1.000
_cell.angle_alpha   90.00
_cell.angle_beta   90.00
_cell.angle_gamma   90.00
#
_symmetry.space_group_name_H-M   'P 1'
#
loop_
_entity.id
_entity.type
_entity.pdbx_description
1 polymer ?
#
loop_
_entity_poly.entity_id
_entity_poly.type
_entity_poly.pdbx_seq_one_letter_code
_entity_poly.pdbx_strand_id
1 'polypeptide(L)'
;MRILQIPYTGDASAALRCLDTMLREQGFQRAGADQGLQRRYENPNPWNLIDQHPLRLSSAVVVSAQGDRLRLVYDNEGAKRRIQALLGVAFFCSLLLIMGNFIWANPMQPLHKVLLPVVPWPLLAPVLLRSMRREAHRRWYSLLHMAGRLAGSTTAPAK
;
A
#
# COMPACT_ATOMS: atom_id res chain seq x y z
N MET A 1 7.23 1.73 -8.97
CA MET A 1 6.63 3.04 -8.65
C MET A 1 5.36 3.25 -9.47
N ARG A 2 4.34 3.87 -8.90
CA ARG A 2 3.10 4.25 -9.60
C ARG A 2 2.90 5.75 -9.48
N ILE A 3 2.30 6.33 -10.52
CA ILE A 3 2.06 7.77 -10.60
C ILE A 3 0.55 7.98 -10.64
N LEU A 4 0.06 8.87 -9.77
CA LEU A 4 -1.28 9.42 -9.79
C LEU A 4 -1.19 10.90 -10.08
N GLN A 5 -2.08 11.41 -10.91
CA GLN A 5 -2.19 12.83 -11.20
C GLN A 5 -3.66 13.22 -11.20
N ILE A 6 -3.97 14.31 -10.53
CA ILE A 6 -5.30 14.91 -10.57
C ILE A 6 -5.18 16.40 -10.86
N PRO A 7 -6.12 16.98 -11.60
CA PRO A 7 -6.25 18.42 -11.65
C PRO A 7 -6.68 18.96 -10.30
N TYR A 8 -6.21 20.15 -9.93
CA TYR A 8 -6.67 20.87 -8.75
C TYR A 8 -6.84 22.36 -9.08
N THR A 9 -7.74 22.98 -8.35
CA THR A 9 -7.97 24.43 -8.44
C THR A 9 -7.66 25.03 -7.10
N GLY A 10 -6.78 26.04 -7.05
CA GLY A 10 -6.42 26.71 -5.81
C GLY A 10 -4.91 26.84 -5.58
N ASP A 11 -4.55 27.14 -4.33
CA ASP A 11 -3.15 27.33 -3.96
C ASP A 11 -2.43 25.98 -3.80
N ALA A 12 -1.34 25.81 -4.55
CA ALA A 12 -0.49 24.63 -4.48
C ALA A 12 0.08 24.38 -3.08
N SER A 13 0.42 25.45 -2.36
CA SER A 13 0.97 25.34 -1.01
C SER A 13 -0.08 24.87 0.00
N ALA A 14 -1.33 25.29 -0.17
CA ALA A 14 -2.45 24.83 0.65
C ALA A 14 -2.75 23.34 0.40
N ALA A 15 -2.76 22.91 -0.86
CA ALA A 15 -2.95 21.51 -1.22
C ALA A 15 -1.85 20.61 -0.62
N LEU A 16 -0.60 21.05 -0.71
CA LEU A 16 0.53 20.32 -0.14
C LEU A 16 0.51 20.29 1.39
N ARG A 17 0.05 21.35 2.08
CA ARG A 17 -0.14 21.35 3.54
C ARG A 17 -1.24 20.35 3.95
N CYS A 18 -2.35 20.36 3.25
CA CYS A 18 -3.44 19.40 3.49
C CYS A 18 -2.96 17.96 3.33
N LEU A 19 -2.22 17.66 2.26
CA LEU A 19 -1.62 16.35 2.05
C LEU A 19 -0.60 15.99 3.14
N ASP A 20 0.20 16.95 3.60
CA ASP A 20 1.16 16.75 4.69
C ASP A 20 0.45 16.29 5.97
N THR A 21 -0.63 16.97 6.35
CA THR A 21 -1.44 16.60 7.51
C THR A 21 -2.03 15.19 7.35
N MET A 22 -2.67 14.91 6.22
CA MET A 22 -3.28 13.62 5.96
C MET A 22 -2.25 12.47 5.95
N LEU A 23 -1.08 12.69 5.37
CA LEU A 23 -0.01 11.68 5.34
C LEU A 23 0.58 11.42 6.73
N ARG A 24 0.75 12.47 7.53
CA ARG A 24 1.21 12.33 8.93
C ARG A 24 0.20 11.57 9.79
N GLU A 25 -1.09 11.85 9.65
CA GLU A 25 -2.16 11.09 10.30
C GLU A 25 -2.13 9.59 9.92
N GLN A 26 -1.72 9.30 8.70
CA GLN A 26 -1.50 7.93 8.24
C GLN A 26 -0.14 7.34 8.72
N GLY A 27 0.63 8.08 9.51
CA GLY A 27 1.90 7.62 10.08
C GLY A 27 3.12 7.77 9.17
N PHE A 28 3.00 8.49 8.06
CA PHE A 28 4.15 8.82 7.22
C PHE A 28 4.97 9.95 7.86
N GLN A 29 6.27 9.82 7.80
CA GLN A 29 7.20 10.85 8.24
C GLN A 29 7.81 11.56 7.02
N ARG A 30 7.99 12.86 7.16
CA ARG A 30 8.63 13.64 6.11
C ARG A 30 10.11 13.32 6.03
N ALA A 31 10.58 13.00 4.85
CA ALA A 31 11.97 12.63 4.59
C ALA A 31 12.64 13.64 3.67
N GLY A 32 13.75 14.21 4.16
CA GLY A 32 14.57 15.14 3.40
C GLY A 32 14.09 16.61 3.40
N ALA A 33 14.88 17.46 2.78
CA ALA A 33 14.58 18.87 2.62
C ALA A 33 13.53 19.09 1.51
N ASP A 34 12.71 20.12 1.69
CA ASP A 34 11.75 20.54 0.66
C ASP A 34 12.49 21.01 -0.59
N GLN A 35 12.13 20.47 -1.70
CA GLN A 35 12.56 20.94 -3.01
C GLN A 35 11.40 21.74 -3.64
N GLY A 36 11.19 22.96 -3.16
CA GLY A 36 10.11 23.83 -3.64
C GLY A 36 8.72 23.21 -3.41
N LEU A 37 8.00 22.87 -4.49
CA LEU A 37 6.65 22.29 -4.45
C LEU A 37 6.67 20.74 -4.45
N GLN A 38 7.81 20.12 -4.11
CA GLN A 38 7.93 18.67 -4.00
C GLN A 38 8.27 18.27 -2.56
N ARG A 39 7.57 17.25 -2.05
CA ARG A 39 7.76 16.71 -0.69
C ARG A 39 7.85 15.21 -0.75
N ARG A 40 8.80 14.66 0.01
CA ARG A 40 8.99 13.22 0.14
C ARG A 40 8.59 12.77 1.54
N TYR A 41 7.89 11.65 1.59
CA TYR A 41 7.45 11.00 2.82
C TYR A 41 7.90 9.55 2.82
N GLU A 42 8.28 9.06 3.97
CA GLU A 42 8.66 7.68 4.19
C GLU A 42 7.82 7.07 5.30
N ASN A 43 7.51 5.80 5.15
CA ASN A 43 6.86 5.03 6.19
C ASN A 43 7.96 4.46 7.10
N PRO A 44 8.03 4.84 8.39
CA PRO A 44 9.07 4.36 9.29
C PRO A 44 8.95 2.87 9.58
N ASN A 45 7.77 2.29 9.42
CA ASN A 45 7.53 0.88 9.66
C ASN A 45 6.77 0.18 8.51
N PRO A 46 7.37 0.07 7.33
CA PRO A 46 6.72 -0.56 6.17
C PRO A 46 6.52 -2.08 6.35
N TRP A 47 7.12 -2.66 7.39
CA TRP A 47 7.11 -4.10 7.71
C TRP A 47 6.02 -4.50 8.71
N ASN A 48 5.24 -3.56 9.24
CA ASN A 48 4.19 -3.91 10.18
C ASN A 48 3.12 -4.76 9.51
N LEU A 49 3.23 -6.08 9.70
CA LEU A 49 2.30 -7.07 9.15
C LEU A 49 0.90 -6.98 9.77
N ILE A 50 0.80 -6.39 10.96
CA ILE A 50 -0.45 -6.27 11.73
C ILE A 50 -1.27 -5.09 11.20
N ASP A 51 -0.62 -4.06 10.69
CA ASP A 51 -1.29 -2.88 10.21
C ASP A 51 -1.96 -3.14 8.84
N GLN A 52 -3.27 -3.22 8.83
CA GLN A 52 -4.06 -3.52 7.64
C GLN A 52 -4.33 -2.31 6.75
N HIS A 53 -3.81 -1.12 7.10
CA HIS A 53 -4.09 0.09 6.33
C HIS A 53 -3.38 0.07 4.97
N PRO A 54 -4.13 0.07 3.84
CA PRO A 54 -3.56 -0.12 2.51
C PRO A 54 -2.53 0.93 2.09
N LEU A 55 -2.62 2.15 2.62
CA LEU A 55 -1.67 3.22 2.32
C LEU A 55 -0.29 2.95 2.93
N ARG A 56 -0.25 2.30 4.10
CA ARG A 56 1.00 1.95 4.80
C ARG A 56 1.79 0.80 4.14
N LEU A 57 1.24 0.23 3.08
CA LEU A 57 1.96 -0.73 2.24
C LEU A 57 2.99 -0.07 1.31
N SER A 58 2.96 1.25 1.19
CA SER A 58 3.98 2.02 0.48
C SER A 58 5.11 2.37 1.43
N SER A 59 6.36 2.18 1.02
CA SER A 59 7.54 2.56 1.82
C SER A 59 7.89 4.03 1.63
N ALA A 60 7.68 4.55 0.44
CA ALA A 60 7.93 5.96 0.14
C ALA A 60 6.83 6.55 -0.76
N VAL A 61 6.54 7.82 -0.51
CA VAL A 61 5.58 8.62 -1.27
C VAL A 61 6.21 9.97 -1.58
N VAL A 62 6.15 10.37 -2.84
CA VAL A 62 6.59 11.70 -3.28
C VAL A 62 5.35 12.43 -3.80
N VAL A 63 5.12 13.60 -3.24
CA VAL A 63 4.03 14.49 -3.66
C VAL A 63 4.64 15.75 -4.28
N SER A 64 4.13 16.16 -5.42
CA SER A 64 4.54 17.39 -6.07
C SER A 64 3.34 18.11 -6.68
N ALA A 65 3.38 19.43 -6.66
CA ALA A 65 2.45 20.27 -7.40
C ALA A 65 3.18 20.81 -8.63
N GLN A 66 2.63 20.57 -9.81
CA GLN A 66 3.16 21.01 -11.09
C GLN A 66 2.05 21.68 -11.90
N GLY A 67 2.13 23.02 -12.01
CA GLY A 67 1.07 23.79 -12.68
C GLY A 67 -0.29 23.59 -12.00
N ASP A 68 -1.26 23.11 -12.75
CA ASP A 68 -2.63 22.83 -12.33
C ASP A 68 -2.84 21.39 -11.82
N ARG A 69 -1.76 20.59 -11.68
CA ARG A 69 -1.84 19.16 -11.32
C ARG A 69 -1.09 18.83 -10.05
N LEU A 70 -1.78 18.11 -9.18
CA LEU A 70 -1.16 17.41 -8.07
C LEU A 70 -0.68 16.03 -8.56
N ARG A 71 0.58 15.76 -8.37
CA ARG A 71 1.23 14.49 -8.72
C ARG A 71 1.66 13.77 -7.45
N LEU A 72 1.26 12.53 -7.34
CA LEU A 72 1.65 11.63 -6.26
C LEU A 72 2.32 10.40 -6.86
N VAL A 73 3.54 10.14 -6.43
CA VAL A 73 4.33 8.98 -6.83
C VAL A 73 4.52 8.10 -5.59
N TYR A 74 4.10 6.85 -5.66
CA TYR A 74 4.24 5.90 -4.56
C TYR A 74 4.80 4.57 -5.04
N ASP A 75 5.45 3.87 -4.13
CA ASP A 75 5.88 2.50 -4.37
C ASP A 75 4.88 1.49 -3.78
N ASN A 76 5.00 0.25 -4.22
CA ASN A 76 4.23 -0.88 -3.71
C ASN A 76 5.13 -2.02 -3.24
N GLU A 77 6.39 -1.72 -2.92
CA GLU A 77 7.34 -2.75 -2.54
C GLU A 77 6.97 -3.38 -1.19
N GLY A 78 6.48 -2.58 -0.25
CA GLY A 78 5.98 -3.08 1.03
C GLY A 78 4.85 -4.10 0.86
N ALA A 79 3.88 -3.82 -0.04
CA ALA A 79 2.81 -4.75 -0.35
C ALA A 79 3.33 -6.08 -0.93
N LYS A 80 4.29 -6.01 -1.84
CA LYS A 80 4.89 -7.19 -2.45
C LYS A 80 5.61 -8.06 -1.41
N ARG A 81 6.43 -7.43 -0.55
CA ARG A 81 7.17 -8.12 0.50
C ARG A 81 6.23 -8.75 1.55
N ARG A 82 5.17 -8.03 1.94
CA ARG A 82 4.16 -8.54 2.87
C ARG A 82 3.48 -9.80 2.33
N ILE A 83 3.08 -9.79 1.06
CA ILE A 83 2.46 -10.97 0.44
C ILE A 83 3.46 -12.12 0.36
N GLN A 84 4.71 -11.85 0.02
CA GLN A 84 5.75 -12.87 0.02
C GLN A 84 5.96 -13.49 1.41
N ALA A 85 5.97 -12.67 2.46
CA ALA A 85 6.07 -13.14 3.83
C ALA A 85 4.86 -14.00 4.24
N LEU A 86 3.63 -13.54 3.94
CA LEU A 86 2.40 -14.30 4.23
C LEU A 86 2.37 -15.64 3.50
N LEU A 87 2.77 -15.64 2.22
CA LEU A 87 2.85 -16.87 1.44
C LEU A 87 3.92 -17.81 1.98
N GLY A 88 5.08 -17.28 2.41
CA GLY A 88 6.13 -18.06 3.05
C GLY A 88 5.64 -18.73 4.33
N VAL A 89 4.97 -17.98 5.19
CA VAL A 89 4.37 -18.53 6.43
C VAL A 89 3.31 -19.57 6.11
N ALA A 90 2.40 -19.30 5.19
CA ALA A 90 1.34 -20.22 4.80
C ALA A 90 1.92 -21.52 4.19
N PHE A 91 2.93 -21.40 3.35
CA PHE A 91 3.64 -22.54 2.78
C PHE A 91 4.32 -23.37 3.88
N PHE A 92 5.02 -22.71 4.81
CA PHE A 92 5.70 -23.38 5.92
C PHE A 92 4.72 -24.10 6.83
N CYS A 93 3.59 -23.45 7.20
CA CYS A 93 2.51 -24.10 7.97
C CYS A 93 1.92 -25.31 7.24
N SER A 94 1.71 -25.21 5.92
CA SER A 94 1.23 -26.31 5.11
C SER A 94 2.22 -27.48 5.12
N LEU A 95 3.50 -27.19 5.05
CA LEU A 95 4.58 -28.17 5.08
C LEU A 95 4.66 -28.88 6.45
N LEU A 96 4.50 -28.15 7.56
CA LEU A 96 4.42 -28.71 8.89
C LEU A 96 3.20 -29.63 9.07
N LEU A 97 2.04 -29.23 8.53
CA LEU A 97 0.84 -30.06 8.55
C LEU A 97 1.02 -31.36 7.75
N ILE A 98 1.70 -31.28 6.61
CA ILE A 98 2.04 -32.45 5.79
C ILE A 98 2.97 -33.38 6.56
N MET A 99 4.04 -32.84 7.13
CA MET A 99 5.01 -33.62 7.91
C MET A 99 4.33 -34.26 9.14
N GLY A 100 3.49 -33.51 9.86
CA GLY A 100 2.74 -34.04 11.00
C GLY A 100 1.81 -35.19 10.61
N ASN A 101 1.10 -35.07 9.50
CA ASN A 101 0.29 -36.12 8.97
C ASN A 101 1.10 -37.36 8.51
N PHE A 102 2.31 -37.13 7.97
CA PHE A 102 3.17 -38.23 7.52
C PHE A 102 3.79 -38.98 8.69
N ILE A 103 4.07 -38.32 9.78
CA ILE A 103 4.67 -38.91 11.00
C ILE A 103 3.60 -39.68 11.84
N TRP A 104 2.35 -39.17 11.87
CA TRP A 104 1.30 -39.72 12.76
C TRP A 104 0.20 -40.48 12.04
N ALA A 105 -0.05 -40.28 10.78
CA ALA A 105 -1.06 -41.00 10.01
C ALA A 105 -0.38 -41.94 9.04
N ASN A 106 -0.90 -43.18 8.97
CA ASN A 106 -0.53 -44.28 8.09
C ASN A 106 0.20 -43.85 6.81
N PRO A 107 1.39 -44.41 6.50
CA PRO A 107 2.20 -44.04 5.31
C PRO A 107 1.56 -44.30 3.96
N MET A 108 0.36 -44.89 3.93
CA MET A 108 -0.42 -45.23 2.73
C MET A 108 -1.43 -44.15 2.31
N GLN A 109 -1.36 -42.92 2.85
CA GLN A 109 -2.27 -41.87 2.37
C GLN A 109 -1.92 -41.44 0.94
N PRO A 110 -2.89 -41.36 0.04
CA PRO A 110 -2.66 -40.99 -1.35
C PRO A 110 -2.12 -39.54 -1.44
N LEU A 111 -1.09 -39.35 -2.24
CA LEU A 111 -0.28 -38.13 -2.42
C LEU A 111 -1.14 -36.88 -2.68
N HIS A 112 -2.30 -37.01 -3.29
CA HIS A 112 -3.22 -35.91 -3.56
C HIS A 112 -3.79 -35.27 -2.30
N LYS A 113 -4.03 -36.03 -1.21
CA LYS A 113 -4.50 -35.49 0.07
C LYS A 113 -3.43 -34.65 0.76
N VAL A 114 -2.17 -35.00 0.53
CA VAL A 114 -1.00 -34.28 1.07
C VAL A 114 -0.74 -32.99 0.33
N LEU A 115 -0.95 -32.97 -0.99
CA LEU A 115 -0.67 -31.80 -1.84
C LEU A 115 -1.84 -30.80 -1.85
N LEU A 116 -3.06 -31.21 -1.55
CA LEU A 116 -4.25 -30.37 -1.62
C LEU A 116 -4.13 -29.04 -0.85
N PRO A 117 -3.57 -28.96 0.35
CA PRO A 117 -3.43 -27.70 1.07
C PRO A 117 -2.33 -26.77 0.51
N VAL A 118 -1.41 -27.28 -0.32
CA VAL A 118 -0.31 -26.48 -0.87
C VAL A 118 -0.64 -25.86 -2.23
N VAL A 119 -1.40 -26.57 -3.06
CA VAL A 119 -1.74 -26.19 -4.43
C VAL A 119 -2.45 -24.82 -4.55
N PRO A 120 -3.38 -24.43 -3.66
CA PRO A 120 -4.09 -23.16 -3.83
C PRO A 120 -3.21 -21.92 -3.63
N TRP A 121 -2.14 -22.00 -2.86
CA TRP A 121 -1.34 -20.82 -2.49
C TRP A 121 -0.66 -20.11 -3.66
N PRO A 122 0.05 -20.77 -4.57
CA PRO A 122 0.63 -20.11 -5.74
C PRO A 122 -0.43 -19.51 -6.68
N LEU A 123 -1.64 -20.10 -6.72
CA LEU A 123 -2.74 -19.58 -7.54
C LEU A 123 -3.41 -18.35 -6.89
N LEU A 124 -3.54 -18.33 -5.56
CA LEU A 124 -4.14 -17.21 -4.83
C LEU A 124 -3.21 -16.00 -4.74
N ALA A 125 -1.90 -16.19 -4.73
CA ALA A 125 -0.91 -15.12 -4.63
C ALA A 125 -1.12 -13.97 -5.62
N PRO A 126 -1.22 -14.21 -6.94
CA PRO A 126 -1.40 -13.14 -7.91
C PRO A 126 -2.75 -12.45 -7.76
N VAL A 127 -3.80 -13.16 -7.35
CA VAL A 127 -5.13 -12.59 -7.12
C VAL A 127 -5.11 -11.65 -5.91
N LEU A 128 -4.55 -12.09 -4.80
CA LEU A 128 -4.38 -11.27 -3.58
C LEU A 128 -3.54 -10.03 -3.87
N LEU A 129 -2.42 -10.20 -4.57
CA LEU A 129 -1.54 -9.10 -4.95
C LEU A 129 -2.25 -8.07 -5.82
N ARG A 130 -3.11 -8.53 -6.73
CA ARG A 130 -3.88 -7.66 -7.61
C ARG A 130 -4.97 -6.91 -6.85
N SER A 131 -5.67 -7.57 -5.93
CA SER A 131 -6.71 -6.94 -5.10
C SER A 131 -6.14 -5.88 -4.17
N MET A 132 -5.04 -6.18 -3.45
CA MET A 132 -4.37 -5.21 -2.57
C MET A 132 -3.83 -3.99 -3.34
N ARG A 133 -3.27 -4.22 -4.54
CA ARG A 133 -2.81 -3.11 -5.39
C ARG A 133 -3.95 -2.22 -5.86
N ARG A 134 -5.11 -2.79 -6.19
CA ARG A 134 -6.30 -2.03 -6.59
C ARG A 134 -6.84 -1.22 -5.43
N GLU A 135 -6.92 -1.80 -4.25
CA GLU A 135 -7.40 -1.12 -3.05
C GLU A 135 -6.46 0.03 -2.65
N ALA A 136 -5.15 -0.19 -2.63
CA ALA A 136 -4.17 0.86 -2.38
C ALA A 136 -4.29 2.01 -3.39
N HIS A 137 -4.45 1.68 -4.68
CA HIS A 137 -4.62 2.68 -5.73
C HIS A 137 -5.88 3.54 -5.53
N ARG A 138 -7.02 2.91 -5.21
CA ARG A 138 -8.28 3.61 -4.93
C ARG A 138 -8.16 4.57 -3.76
N ARG A 139 -7.51 4.14 -2.69
CA ARG A 139 -7.32 4.97 -1.49
C ARG A 139 -6.36 6.13 -1.71
N TRP A 140 -5.27 5.91 -2.44
CA TRP A 140 -4.39 6.99 -2.85
C TRP A 140 -5.10 8.02 -3.73
N TYR A 141 -5.92 7.55 -4.66
CA TYR A 141 -6.72 8.44 -5.51
C TYR A 141 -7.73 9.25 -4.68
N SER A 142 -8.44 8.62 -3.76
CA SER A 142 -9.40 9.29 -2.87
C SER A 142 -8.72 10.36 -2.01
N LEU A 143 -7.57 10.04 -1.41
CA LEU A 143 -6.82 10.99 -0.58
C LEU A 143 -6.34 12.20 -1.40
N LEU A 144 -5.78 11.96 -2.57
CA LEU A 144 -5.33 13.03 -3.45
C LEU A 144 -6.50 13.93 -3.89
N HIS A 145 -7.64 13.33 -4.24
CA HIS A 145 -8.85 14.05 -4.65
C HIS A 145 -9.44 14.90 -3.50
N MET A 146 -9.45 14.39 -2.26
CA MET A 146 -9.87 15.17 -1.10
C MET A 146 -8.95 16.39 -0.89
N ALA A 147 -7.65 16.20 -0.96
CA ALA A 147 -6.69 17.29 -0.81
C ALA A 147 -6.87 18.38 -1.89
N GLY A 148 -7.11 17.97 -3.13
CA GLY A 148 -7.36 18.91 -4.23
C GLY A 148 -8.65 19.72 -4.04
N ARG A 149 -9.70 19.09 -3.51
CA ARG A 149 -10.98 19.79 -3.20
C ARG A 149 -10.83 20.78 -2.05
N LEU A 150 -10.17 20.38 -0.97
CA LEU A 150 -9.95 21.24 0.20
C LEU A 150 -9.11 22.45 -0.15
N ALA A 151 -8.11 22.31 -1.02
CA ALA A 151 -7.33 23.43 -1.51
C ALA A 151 -8.17 24.44 -2.29
N GLY A 152 -9.13 23.98 -3.10
CA GLY A 152 -10.06 24.85 -3.84
C GLY A 152 -11.07 25.57 -2.94
N SER A 153 -11.52 24.93 -1.86
CA SER A 153 -12.48 25.55 -0.91
C SER A 153 -11.85 26.63 -0.04
N THR A 154 -10.54 26.55 0.22
CA THR A 154 -9.81 27.54 1.05
C THR A 154 -9.58 28.85 0.30
N THR A 155 -9.65 28.86 -1.03
CA THR A 155 -9.47 30.04 -1.87
C THR A 155 -10.77 30.77 -2.22
N ALA A 156 -11.94 30.21 -1.85
CA ALA A 156 -13.20 30.91 -2.03
C ALA A 156 -13.30 32.09 -1.02
N PRO A 157 -13.32 33.35 -1.47
CA PRO A 157 -13.48 34.46 -0.57
C PRO A 157 -14.83 34.33 0.15
N ALA A 158 -14.79 34.45 1.48
CA ALA A 158 -16.01 34.61 2.27
C ALA A 158 -16.78 35.82 1.75
N LYS A 159 -17.92 35.59 1.11
CA LYS A 159 -18.84 36.64 0.70
C LYS A 159 -19.62 37.15 1.91
#